data_d9e52c63b82356dee099e8b5592c0baf
#
_entry.id   d9e52c63b82356dee099e8b5592c0baf
#
_cell.length_a   1.000
_cell.length_b   1.000
_cell.length_c   1.000
_cell.angle_alpha   90.00
_cell.angle_beta   90.00
_cell.angle_gamma   90.00
#
_symmetry.space_group_name_H-M   'P 1'
#
loop_
_entity.id
_entity.type
_entity.pdbx_description
1 polymer ?
#
loop_
_entity_poly.entity_id
_entity_poly.type
_entity_poly.pdbx_seq_one_letter_code
_entity_poly.pdbx_strand_id
1 'polypeptide(L)'
;KKILEKIKKRYEEIIDGLDLNLNLDHEFDKIEENFLAKAGRDYAASRGEYLNGLVMAEYLGYEFIDPAEVIFFDEHGVFEPETTNKELAERLEHVERAVIPGFYGSKHDGSVKTFSRGGSDVTGSIVAKAVHADIYENWTDVSGFLVTDPRIVKDPEVISTITYRELRELSYMGATVLHEGSIFPLRQEGIPIHVLNTNAPQDPGTMIVENTCSKPKSTTFPPAQTAFKI
;
A
#
# COMPACT_ATOMS: atom_id res chain seq x y z
N LYS A 1 21.70 1.89 -19.21
CA LYS A 1 22.07 3.29 -19.26
C LYS A 1 20.99 4.15 -19.95
N LYS A 2 20.77 4.10 -21.26
CA LYS A 2 19.77 4.91 -21.99
C LYS A 2 18.34 4.85 -21.43
N ILE A 3 17.91 3.71 -20.87
CA ILE A 3 16.57 3.56 -20.27
C ILE A 3 16.53 4.29 -18.93
N LEU A 4 17.54 4.10 -18.09
CA LEU A 4 17.62 4.77 -16.78
C LEU A 4 17.65 6.30 -16.93
N GLU A 5 18.40 6.82 -17.91
CA GLU A 5 18.42 8.26 -18.25
C GLU A 5 17.03 8.79 -18.64
N LYS A 6 16.23 7.99 -19.40
CA LYS A 6 14.85 8.37 -19.74
C LYS A 6 13.94 8.40 -18.51
N ILE A 7 14.12 7.44 -17.59
CA ILE A 7 13.37 7.40 -16.34
C ILE A 7 13.74 8.61 -15.49
N LYS A 8 15.05 8.88 -15.32
CA LYS A 8 15.54 10.04 -14.58
C LYS A 8 14.92 11.33 -15.10
N LYS A 9 15.00 11.56 -16.41
CA LYS A 9 14.41 12.74 -17.04
C LYS A 9 12.91 12.86 -16.77
N ARG A 10 12.17 11.73 -16.74
CA ARG A 10 10.74 11.75 -16.42
C ARG A 10 10.47 12.17 -14.98
N TYR A 11 11.30 11.75 -14.02
CA TYR A 11 11.19 12.20 -12.62
C TYR A 11 11.56 13.68 -12.48
N GLU A 12 12.61 14.17 -13.19
CA GLU A 12 12.95 15.58 -13.24
C GLU A 12 11.78 16.43 -13.75
N GLU A 13 11.13 16.01 -14.85
CA GLU A 13 9.93 16.68 -15.38
C GLU A 13 8.77 16.72 -14.39
N ILE A 14 8.59 15.67 -13.57
CA ILE A 14 7.56 15.63 -12.53
C ILE A 14 7.90 16.56 -11.37
N ILE A 15 9.13 16.52 -10.88
CA ILE A 15 9.63 17.37 -9.80
C ILE A 15 9.51 18.85 -10.18
N ASP A 16 9.96 19.21 -11.37
CA ASP A 16 9.86 20.57 -11.91
C ASP A 16 8.39 20.99 -12.07
N GLY A 17 7.56 20.12 -12.63
CA GLY A 17 6.13 20.38 -12.85
C GLY A 17 5.31 20.58 -11.57
N LEU A 18 5.76 20.01 -10.46
CA LEU A 18 5.16 20.14 -9.13
C LEU A 18 5.86 21.20 -8.26
N ASP A 19 6.90 21.87 -8.75
CA ASP A 19 7.70 22.87 -8.03
C ASP A 19 8.28 22.32 -6.71
N LEU A 20 8.81 21.08 -6.75
CA LEU A 20 9.34 20.40 -5.57
C LEU A 20 10.83 20.71 -5.37
N ASN A 21 11.25 20.84 -4.12
CA ASN A 21 12.66 20.99 -3.76
C ASN A 21 13.33 19.63 -3.52
N LEU A 22 13.25 18.73 -4.50
CA LEU A 22 13.78 17.37 -4.42
C LEU A 22 14.81 17.13 -5.52
N ASN A 23 15.97 16.58 -5.15
CA ASN A 23 16.99 16.11 -6.08
C ASN A 23 17.18 14.61 -5.93
N LEU A 24 16.97 13.86 -7.02
CA LEU A 24 17.11 12.39 -7.04
C LEU A 24 18.41 11.92 -7.71
N ASP A 25 19.38 12.80 -7.98
CA ASP A 25 20.63 12.43 -8.64
C ASP A 25 21.36 11.31 -7.90
N HIS A 26 21.52 11.48 -6.59
CA HIS A 26 22.16 10.48 -5.73
C HIS A 26 21.44 9.12 -5.77
N GLU A 27 20.11 9.13 -5.79
CA GLU A 27 19.32 7.90 -5.85
C GLU A 27 19.47 7.19 -7.21
N PHE A 28 19.52 7.95 -8.30
CA PHE A 28 19.76 7.38 -9.62
C PHE A 28 21.19 6.83 -9.78
N ASP A 29 22.19 7.49 -9.20
CA ASP A 29 23.58 6.99 -9.16
C ASP A 29 23.65 5.66 -8.39
N LYS A 30 23.04 5.60 -7.21
CA LYS A 30 22.94 4.38 -6.40
C LYS A 30 22.19 3.24 -7.11
N ILE A 31 21.12 3.57 -7.86
CA ILE A 31 20.39 2.59 -8.66
C ILE A 31 21.28 2.06 -9.81
N GLU A 32 22.03 2.93 -10.51
CA GLU A 32 22.97 2.51 -11.56
C GLU A 32 24.06 1.59 -11.00
N GLU A 33 24.67 1.94 -9.87
CA GLU A 33 25.66 1.11 -9.18
C GLU A 33 25.10 -0.28 -8.81
N ASN A 34 23.91 -0.33 -8.22
CA ASN A 34 23.27 -1.61 -7.87
C ASN A 34 22.93 -2.47 -9.09
N PHE A 35 22.52 -1.85 -10.21
CA PHE A 35 22.31 -2.58 -11.46
C PHE A 35 23.61 -3.15 -12.03
N LEU A 36 24.72 -2.42 -11.95
CA LEU A 36 26.04 -2.89 -12.34
C LEU A 36 26.51 -4.03 -11.41
N ALA A 37 26.21 -3.94 -10.13
CA ALA A 37 26.48 -5.00 -9.12
C ALA A 37 25.51 -6.20 -9.23
N LYS A 38 24.53 -6.18 -10.15
CA LYS A 38 23.53 -7.24 -10.34
C LYS A 38 22.67 -7.50 -9.09
N ALA A 39 22.17 -6.46 -8.45
CA ALA A 39 21.33 -6.52 -7.25
C ALA A 39 20.03 -7.34 -7.39
N GLY A 40 19.70 -7.79 -8.59
CA GLY A 40 18.61 -8.74 -8.83
C GLY A 40 17.30 -8.11 -9.27
N ARG A 41 16.33 -9.00 -9.54
CA ARG A 41 15.03 -8.63 -10.09
C ARG A 41 14.17 -7.85 -9.09
N ASP A 42 14.15 -8.29 -7.84
CA ASP A 42 13.31 -7.68 -6.80
C ASP A 42 13.75 -6.24 -6.52
N TYR A 43 15.08 -5.99 -6.48
CA TYR A 43 15.61 -4.64 -6.41
C TYR A 43 15.14 -3.78 -7.60
N ALA A 44 15.30 -4.27 -8.82
CA ALA A 44 14.91 -3.51 -10.01
C ALA A 44 13.40 -3.18 -10.03
N ALA A 45 12.56 -4.16 -9.63
CA ALA A 45 11.12 -4.00 -9.58
C ALA A 45 10.67 -2.95 -8.55
N SER A 46 11.33 -2.87 -7.41
CA SER A 46 10.94 -1.96 -6.30
C SER A 46 11.30 -0.49 -6.54
N ARG A 47 12.21 -0.20 -7.48
CA ARG A 47 12.75 1.18 -7.61
C ARG A 47 11.75 2.20 -8.12
N GLY A 48 10.73 1.77 -8.86
CA GLY A 48 9.64 2.64 -9.29
C GLY A 48 8.86 3.20 -8.10
N GLU A 49 8.40 2.32 -7.21
CA GLU A 49 7.68 2.67 -6.00
C GLU A 49 8.55 3.44 -5.00
N TYR A 50 9.82 3.06 -4.87
CA TYR A 50 10.78 3.78 -4.04
C TYR A 50 10.91 5.26 -4.47
N LEU A 51 11.21 5.50 -5.75
CA LEU A 51 11.36 6.86 -6.29
C LEU A 51 10.05 7.64 -6.24
N ASN A 52 8.92 6.99 -6.56
CA ASN A 52 7.61 7.62 -6.44
C ASN A 52 7.26 7.97 -5.00
N GLY A 53 7.62 7.11 -4.05
CA GLY A 53 7.44 7.36 -2.62
C GLY A 53 8.20 8.60 -2.15
N LEU A 54 9.44 8.80 -2.60
CA LEU A 54 10.22 10.01 -2.30
C LEU A 54 9.54 11.28 -2.85
N VAL A 55 9.08 11.24 -4.12
CA VAL A 55 8.35 12.38 -4.73
C VAL A 55 7.06 12.66 -3.97
N MET A 56 6.30 11.64 -3.61
CA MET A 56 5.04 11.79 -2.87
C MET A 56 5.27 12.31 -1.45
N ALA A 57 6.32 11.87 -0.77
CA ALA A 57 6.67 12.34 0.55
C ALA A 57 7.00 13.83 0.54
N GLU A 58 7.82 14.29 -0.41
CA GLU A 58 8.14 15.70 -0.61
C GLU A 58 6.88 16.50 -0.96
N TYR A 59 6.07 16.02 -1.91
CA TYR A 59 4.85 16.70 -2.34
C TYR A 59 3.83 16.91 -1.20
N LEU A 60 3.69 15.91 -0.32
CA LEU A 60 2.75 15.96 0.80
C LEU A 60 3.36 16.63 2.06
N GLY A 61 4.67 16.82 2.10
CA GLY A 61 5.40 17.24 3.31
C GLY A 61 5.33 16.18 4.41
N TYR A 62 5.36 14.89 4.05
CA TYR A 62 5.29 13.74 4.95
C TYR A 62 6.66 13.08 5.07
N GLU A 63 6.86 12.33 6.15
CA GLU A 63 8.08 11.56 6.32
C GLU A 63 8.14 10.39 5.35
N PHE A 64 9.27 10.20 4.66
CA PHE A 64 9.51 9.02 3.83
C PHE A 64 10.09 7.89 4.68
N ILE A 65 9.50 6.71 4.59
CA ILE A 65 10.01 5.50 5.24
C ILE A 65 10.21 4.42 4.17
N ASP A 66 11.46 3.99 3.98
CA ASP A 66 11.75 2.90 3.05
C ASP A 66 11.25 1.56 3.65
N PRO A 67 10.35 0.83 2.97
CA PRO A 67 9.93 -0.49 3.40
C PRO A 67 11.08 -1.47 3.66
N ALA A 68 12.21 -1.30 2.98
CA ALA A 68 13.40 -2.12 3.21
C ALA A 68 14.00 -1.97 4.63
N GLU A 69 13.65 -0.91 5.36
CA GLU A 69 14.12 -0.67 6.72
C GLU A 69 13.18 -1.26 7.78
N VAL A 70 11.92 -1.56 7.43
CA VAL A 70 10.86 -1.89 8.41
C VAL A 70 10.05 -3.14 8.06
N ILE A 71 10.17 -3.70 6.84
CA ILE A 71 9.49 -4.91 6.40
C ILE A 71 10.52 -5.99 6.09
N PHE A 72 10.45 -7.10 6.82
CA PHE A 72 11.48 -8.12 6.80
C PHE A 72 11.02 -9.46 6.24
N PHE A 73 11.95 -10.11 5.56
CA PHE A 73 11.84 -11.47 5.05
C PHE A 73 13.04 -12.27 5.54
N ASP A 74 12.83 -13.55 5.81
CA ASP A 74 13.90 -14.48 6.16
C ASP A 74 14.84 -14.76 4.96
N GLU A 75 15.87 -15.57 5.19
CA GLU A 75 16.84 -15.98 4.17
C GLU A 75 16.20 -16.70 2.97
N HIS A 76 15.05 -17.36 3.17
CA HIS A 76 14.30 -18.04 2.12
C HIS A 76 13.31 -17.12 1.40
N GLY A 77 13.17 -15.86 1.85
CA GLY A 77 12.22 -14.88 1.30
C GLY A 77 10.80 -15.08 1.80
N VAL A 78 10.62 -15.70 2.97
CA VAL A 78 9.34 -15.79 3.66
C VAL A 78 9.18 -14.55 4.56
N PHE A 79 8.01 -13.95 4.52
CA PHE A 79 7.69 -12.75 5.31
C PHE A 79 7.73 -13.04 6.81
N GLU A 80 8.34 -12.14 7.58
CA GLU A 80 8.48 -12.21 9.03
C GLU A 80 7.52 -11.22 9.73
N PRO A 81 6.30 -11.66 10.11
CA PRO A 81 5.29 -10.74 10.63
C PRO A 81 5.63 -10.15 12.01
N GLU A 82 6.28 -10.92 12.89
CA GLU A 82 6.58 -10.47 14.26
C GLU A 82 7.68 -9.40 14.27
N THR A 83 8.78 -9.65 13.57
CA THR A 83 9.88 -8.69 13.41
C THR A 83 9.36 -7.42 12.74
N THR A 84 8.63 -7.57 11.63
CA THR A 84 8.08 -6.44 10.88
C THR A 84 7.11 -5.61 11.71
N ASN A 85 6.17 -6.23 12.44
CA ASN A 85 5.23 -5.49 13.29
C ASN A 85 5.93 -4.67 14.37
N LYS A 86 6.94 -5.26 15.01
CA LYS A 86 7.72 -4.58 16.05
C LYS A 86 8.44 -3.36 15.47
N GLU A 87 9.22 -3.55 14.41
CA GLU A 87 10.01 -2.48 13.80
C GLU A 87 9.13 -1.35 13.23
N LEU A 88 8.00 -1.71 12.59
CA LEU A 88 7.02 -0.71 12.12
C LEU A 88 6.38 0.06 13.28
N ALA A 89 5.98 -0.61 14.36
CA ALA A 89 5.37 0.04 15.51
C ALA A 89 6.35 1.02 16.16
N GLU A 90 7.60 0.60 16.39
CA GLU A 90 8.65 1.45 16.94
C GLU A 90 8.97 2.62 16.01
N ARG A 91 9.09 2.38 14.71
CA ARG A 91 9.42 3.40 13.71
C ARG A 91 8.33 4.46 13.55
N LEU A 92 7.05 4.05 13.72
CA LEU A 92 5.88 4.92 13.51
C LEU A 92 5.35 5.56 14.81
N GLU A 93 5.85 5.18 16.00
CA GLU A 93 5.34 5.64 17.30
C GLU A 93 5.22 7.17 17.42
N HIS A 94 6.17 7.88 16.84
CA HIS A 94 6.24 9.35 16.92
C HIS A 94 6.06 10.04 15.55
N VAL A 95 5.65 9.29 14.53
CA VAL A 95 5.44 9.81 13.18
C VAL A 95 3.97 10.12 12.98
N GLU A 96 3.64 11.39 12.78
CA GLU A 96 2.26 11.81 12.55
C GLU A 96 1.76 11.40 11.15
N ARG A 97 2.65 11.51 10.14
CA ARG A 97 2.30 11.24 8.74
C ARG A 97 3.53 10.71 7.99
N ALA A 98 3.35 9.61 7.30
CA ALA A 98 4.40 8.98 6.50
C ALA A 98 3.91 8.54 5.13
N VAL A 99 4.85 8.47 4.19
CA VAL A 99 4.71 7.75 2.91
C VAL A 99 5.59 6.52 2.98
N ILE A 100 4.97 5.36 2.84
CA ILE A 100 5.63 4.05 2.85
C ILE A 100 5.31 3.37 1.52
N PRO A 101 6.26 3.27 0.59
CA PRO A 101 6.03 2.55 -0.67
C PRO A 101 5.60 1.10 -0.44
N GLY A 102 4.73 0.59 -1.31
CA GLY A 102 4.21 -0.78 -1.16
C GLY A 102 5.09 -1.86 -1.80
N PHE A 103 4.68 -3.11 -1.61
CA PHE A 103 5.03 -4.37 -2.25
C PHE A 103 6.44 -4.93 -2.05
N TYR A 104 7.34 -4.27 -1.32
CA TYR A 104 8.68 -4.78 -1.04
C TYR A 104 9.11 -4.56 0.42
N GLY A 105 10.17 -5.19 0.80
CA GLY A 105 10.91 -5.02 2.03
C GLY A 105 12.34 -5.53 1.82
N SER A 106 13.03 -5.99 2.86
CA SER A 106 14.37 -6.55 2.76
C SER A 106 14.53 -7.88 3.49
N LYS A 107 15.56 -8.61 3.14
CA LYS A 107 16.09 -9.70 3.95
C LYS A 107 17.11 -9.15 4.94
N HIS A 108 17.49 -9.95 5.94
CA HIS A 108 18.49 -9.58 6.93
C HIS A 108 19.89 -9.28 6.35
N ASP A 109 20.20 -9.76 5.16
CA ASP A 109 21.43 -9.42 4.43
C ASP A 109 21.36 -8.07 3.70
N GLY A 110 20.24 -7.34 3.82
CA GLY A 110 19.97 -6.06 3.16
C GLY A 110 19.50 -6.17 1.71
N SER A 111 19.38 -7.39 1.15
CA SER A 111 18.87 -7.55 -0.19
C SER A 111 17.36 -7.32 -0.25
N VAL A 112 16.92 -6.54 -1.25
CA VAL A 112 15.49 -6.25 -1.43
C VAL A 112 14.72 -7.50 -1.83
N LYS A 113 13.54 -7.68 -1.22
CA LYS A 113 12.62 -8.77 -1.51
C LYS A 113 11.23 -8.21 -1.78
N THR A 114 10.58 -8.67 -2.86
CA THR A 114 9.20 -8.28 -3.21
C THR A 114 8.20 -9.35 -2.77
N PHE A 115 6.98 -8.92 -2.40
CA PHE A 115 5.85 -9.82 -2.23
C PHE A 115 5.44 -10.43 -3.57
N SER A 116 5.00 -11.67 -3.57
CA SER A 116 4.68 -12.41 -4.80
C SER A 116 3.38 -11.97 -5.46
N ARG A 117 2.39 -11.49 -4.68
CA ARG A 117 1.07 -11.07 -5.13
C ARG A 117 0.46 -10.02 -4.20
N GLY A 118 -0.29 -9.06 -4.77
CA GLY A 118 -1.04 -8.07 -3.98
C GLY A 118 -0.17 -7.28 -2.98
N GLY A 119 1.12 -7.12 -3.30
CA GLY A 119 2.11 -6.67 -2.33
C GLY A 119 1.83 -5.30 -1.76
N SER A 120 1.22 -4.39 -2.53
CA SER A 120 0.82 -3.08 -2.03
C SER A 120 -0.33 -3.20 -1.01
N ASP A 121 -1.32 -4.08 -1.25
CA ASP A 121 -2.40 -4.36 -0.30
C ASP A 121 -1.86 -5.02 0.97
N VAL A 122 -0.91 -5.95 0.81
CA VAL A 122 -0.21 -6.60 1.94
C VAL A 122 0.53 -5.55 2.77
N THR A 123 1.29 -4.64 2.13
CA THR A 123 2.02 -3.58 2.83
C THR A 123 1.07 -2.68 3.60
N GLY A 124 -0.01 -2.18 2.97
CA GLY A 124 -1.01 -1.35 3.65
C GLY A 124 -1.64 -2.06 4.85
N SER A 125 -1.94 -3.35 4.73
CA SER A 125 -2.50 -4.16 5.82
C SER A 125 -1.53 -4.34 6.97
N ILE A 126 -0.25 -4.58 6.69
CA ILE A 126 0.81 -4.72 7.70
C ILE A 126 0.99 -3.40 8.46
N VAL A 127 1.08 -2.29 7.73
CA VAL A 127 1.22 -0.95 8.33
C VAL A 127 0.02 -0.61 9.20
N ALA A 128 -1.21 -0.80 8.69
CA ALA A 128 -2.43 -0.53 9.44
C ALA A 128 -2.53 -1.36 10.72
N LYS A 129 -2.11 -2.64 10.68
CA LYS A 129 -1.99 -3.48 11.87
C LYS A 129 -0.97 -2.92 12.86
N ALA A 130 0.24 -2.59 12.40
CA ALA A 130 1.33 -2.14 13.27
C ALA A 130 1.00 -0.85 14.03
N VAL A 131 0.23 0.05 13.44
CA VAL A 131 -0.22 1.31 14.07
C VAL A 131 -1.59 1.21 14.74
N HIS A 132 -2.21 0.00 14.79
CA HIS A 132 -3.57 -0.19 15.30
C HIS A 132 -4.57 0.80 14.69
N ALA A 133 -4.54 0.93 13.36
CA ALA A 133 -5.36 1.91 12.63
C ALA A 133 -6.86 1.76 12.93
N ASP A 134 -7.57 2.86 13.05
CA ASP A 134 -9.03 2.88 13.21
C ASP A 134 -9.75 2.40 11.95
N ILE A 135 -9.13 2.62 10.78
CA ILE A 135 -9.63 2.22 9.47
C ILE A 135 -8.48 2.10 8.47
N TYR A 136 -8.60 1.15 7.54
CA TYR A 136 -7.73 1.03 6.37
C TYR A 136 -8.51 1.41 5.11
N GLU A 137 -8.14 2.53 4.47
CA GLU A 137 -8.70 2.94 3.19
C GLU A 137 -7.89 2.34 2.03
N ASN A 138 -8.55 1.56 1.18
CA ASN A 138 -7.98 1.01 -0.03
C ASN A 138 -8.51 1.76 -1.25
N TRP A 139 -7.72 2.67 -1.75
CA TRP A 139 -8.03 3.45 -2.94
C TRP A 139 -7.61 2.68 -4.20
N THR A 140 -8.57 2.43 -5.09
CA THR A 140 -8.40 1.64 -6.31
C THR A 140 -9.14 2.30 -7.49
N ASP A 141 -9.30 1.60 -8.60
CA ASP A 141 -9.97 2.09 -9.82
C ASP A 141 -11.46 1.69 -9.90
N VAL A 142 -12.01 1.08 -8.85
CA VAL A 142 -13.41 0.67 -8.76
C VAL A 142 -14.07 1.22 -7.50
N SER A 143 -15.37 1.53 -7.58
CA SER A 143 -16.14 2.15 -6.48
C SER A 143 -16.67 1.15 -5.44
N GLY A 144 -15.94 0.08 -5.20
CA GLY A 144 -16.32 -0.97 -4.24
C GLY A 144 -16.79 -2.26 -4.90
N PHE A 145 -17.52 -3.08 -4.13
CA PHE A 145 -18.09 -4.34 -4.62
C PHE A 145 -19.48 -4.14 -5.17
N LEU A 146 -19.74 -4.76 -6.31
CA LEU A 146 -21.04 -4.69 -7.00
C LEU A 146 -21.88 -5.93 -6.70
N VAL A 147 -23.20 -5.78 -6.63
CA VAL A 147 -24.13 -6.90 -6.41
C VAL A 147 -24.11 -7.93 -7.55
N THR A 148 -23.61 -7.55 -8.72
CA THR A 148 -23.48 -8.42 -9.89
C THR A 148 -22.44 -7.87 -10.86
N ASP A 149 -22.00 -8.69 -11.82
CA ASP A 149 -21.04 -8.31 -12.86
C ASP A 149 -21.63 -7.21 -13.78
N PRO A 150 -20.97 -6.05 -13.93
CA PRO A 150 -21.44 -4.97 -14.80
C PRO A 150 -21.47 -5.34 -16.30
N ARG A 151 -20.83 -6.44 -16.69
CA ARG A 151 -20.91 -7.00 -18.04
C ARG A 151 -22.22 -7.75 -18.30
N ILE A 152 -22.93 -8.14 -17.23
CA ILE A 152 -24.20 -8.90 -17.29
C ILE A 152 -25.38 -7.98 -17.03
N VAL A 153 -25.30 -7.13 -16.02
CA VAL A 153 -26.37 -6.18 -15.66
C VAL A 153 -25.82 -4.77 -15.78
N LYS A 154 -26.53 -3.94 -16.52
CA LYS A 154 -26.16 -2.53 -16.66
C LYS A 154 -26.41 -1.78 -15.35
N ASP A 155 -25.42 -0.97 -14.93
CA ASP A 155 -25.49 -0.10 -13.75
C ASP A 155 -25.88 -0.86 -12.46
N PRO A 156 -25.12 -1.90 -12.05
CA PRO A 156 -25.41 -2.66 -10.83
C PRO A 156 -25.15 -1.80 -9.59
N GLU A 157 -25.94 -2.04 -8.54
CA GLU A 157 -25.79 -1.34 -7.27
C GLU A 157 -24.45 -1.71 -6.58
N VAL A 158 -23.87 -0.73 -5.88
CA VAL A 158 -22.71 -0.94 -5.02
C VAL A 158 -23.16 -1.51 -3.68
N ILE A 159 -22.49 -2.54 -3.20
CA ILE A 159 -22.72 -3.09 -1.87
C ILE A 159 -22.09 -2.15 -0.86
N SER A 160 -22.89 -1.51 -0.02
CA SER A 160 -22.41 -0.52 0.95
C SER A 160 -21.56 -1.13 2.07
N THR A 161 -21.90 -2.34 2.52
CA THR A 161 -21.20 -3.01 3.62
C THR A 161 -21.22 -4.52 3.45
N ILE A 162 -20.07 -5.15 3.62
CA ILE A 162 -19.92 -6.62 3.66
C ILE A 162 -19.07 -7.02 4.86
N THR A 163 -19.19 -8.26 5.27
CA THR A 163 -18.32 -8.86 6.29
C THR A 163 -17.07 -9.46 5.64
N TYR A 164 -16.00 -9.64 6.43
CA TYR A 164 -14.82 -10.39 5.99
C TYR A 164 -15.16 -11.81 5.48
N ARG A 165 -16.22 -12.41 6.05
CA ARG A 165 -16.69 -13.73 5.62
C ARG A 165 -17.31 -13.68 4.22
N GLU A 166 -18.18 -12.69 3.98
CA GLU A 166 -18.80 -12.48 2.66
C GLU A 166 -17.77 -12.11 1.60
N LEU A 167 -16.80 -11.26 1.96
CA LEU A 167 -15.68 -10.94 1.07
C LEU A 167 -14.93 -12.19 0.61
N ARG A 168 -14.67 -13.13 1.52
CA ARG A 168 -14.02 -14.39 1.19
C ARG A 168 -14.85 -15.21 0.20
N GLU A 169 -16.16 -15.33 0.41
CA GLU A 169 -17.06 -16.05 -0.51
C GLU A 169 -17.09 -15.37 -1.90
N LEU A 170 -17.16 -14.03 -1.94
CA LEU A 170 -17.09 -13.26 -3.19
C LEU A 170 -15.76 -13.49 -3.93
N SER A 171 -14.63 -13.55 -3.20
CA SER A 171 -13.32 -13.82 -3.79
C SER A 171 -13.24 -15.22 -4.42
N TYR A 172 -13.83 -16.24 -3.79
CA TYR A 172 -13.93 -17.59 -4.36
C TYR A 172 -14.79 -17.61 -5.62
N MET A 173 -15.79 -16.75 -5.72
CA MET A 173 -16.65 -16.62 -6.89
C MET A 173 -16.04 -15.75 -8.00
N GLY A 174 -14.81 -15.25 -7.82
CA GLY A 174 -14.07 -14.50 -8.83
C GLY A 174 -14.14 -12.98 -8.73
N ALA A 175 -14.72 -12.43 -7.68
CA ALA A 175 -14.63 -11.00 -7.38
C ALA A 175 -13.22 -10.66 -6.86
N THR A 176 -12.39 -10.03 -7.69
CA THR A 176 -10.95 -9.81 -7.43
C THR A 176 -10.61 -8.35 -7.09
N VAL A 177 -11.42 -7.68 -6.28
CA VAL A 177 -11.10 -6.30 -5.84
C VAL A 177 -9.97 -6.29 -4.82
N LEU A 178 -9.98 -7.24 -3.87
CA LEU A 178 -8.94 -7.42 -2.86
C LEU A 178 -8.55 -8.90 -2.77
N HIS A 179 -7.25 -9.15 -2.59
CA HIS A 179 -6.77 -10.51 -2.39
C HIS A 179 -6.93 -10.92 -0.92
N GLU A 180 -7.59 -12.06 -0.64
CA GLU A 180 -7.87 -12.52 0.73
C GLU A 180 -6.61 -12.57 1.62
N GLY A 181 -5.51 -13.06 1.07
CA GLY A 181 -4.23 -13.15 1.80
C GLY A 181 -3.65 -11.80 2.21
N SER A 182 -3.98 -10.71 1.48
CA SER A 182 -3.47 -9.38 1.79
C SER A 182 -4.18 -8.71 2.96
N ILE A 183 -5.42 -9.09 3.24
CA ILE A 183 -6.25 -8.49 4.29
C ILE A 183 -6.26 -9.27 5.60
N PHE A 184 -5.57 -10.42 5.65
CA PHE A 184 -5.52 -11.28 6.84
C PHE A 184 -5.05 -10.56 8.11
N PRO A 185 -4.00 -9.70 8.07
CA PRO A 185 -3.58 -8.94 9.24
C PRO A 185 -4.69 -8.03 9.80
N LEU A 186 -5.46 -7.37 8.94
CA LEU A 186 -6.55 -6.47 9.33
C LEU A 186 -7.71 -7.22 9.97
N ARG A 187 -8.06 -8.39 9.40
CA ARG A 187 -9.10 -9.24 9.95
C ARG A 187 -8.78 -9.73 11.36
N GLN A 188 -7.52 -10.08 11.64
CA GLN A 188 -7.11 -10.50 12.98
C GLN A 188 -7.29 -9.42 14.04
N GLU A 189 -7.09 -8.17 13.68
CA GLU A 189 -7.22 -7.01 14.57
C GLU A 189 -8.63 -6.39 14.53
N GLY A 190 -9.52 -6.87 13.65
CA GLY A 190 -10.86 -6.31 13.47
C GLY A 190 -10.87 -4.90 12.86
N ILE A 191 -9.78 -4.51 12.16
CA ILE A 191 -9.66 -3.20 11.54
C ILE A 191 -10.57 -3.15 10.30
N PRO A 192 -11.53 -2.23 10.21
CA PRO A 192 -12.39 -2.10 9.04
C PRO A 192 -11.61 -1.66 7.80
N ILE A 193 -12.04 -2.14 6.63
CA ILE A 193 -11.48 -1.73 5.33
C ILE A 193 -12.53 -0.92 4.58
N HIS A 194 -12.15 0.22 4.03
CA HIS A 194 -13.00 1.01 3.14
C HIS A 194 -12.42 0.99 1.72
N VAL A 195 -13.10 0.37 0.78
CA VAL A 195 -12.71 0.34 -0.63
C VAL A 195 -13.28 1.56 -1.34
N LEU A 196 -12.41 2.40 -1.89
CA LEU A 196 -12.73 3.68 -2.48
C LEU A 196 -12.16 3.82 -3.90
N ASN A 197 -12.77 4.67 -4.73
CA ASN A 197 -12.36 4.90 -6.10
C ASN A 197 -11.56 6.19 -6.26
N THR A 198 -10.31 6.10 -6.70
CA THR A 198 -9.46 7.25 -6.99
C THR A 198 -10.00 8.14 -8.12
N ASN A 199 -10.71 7.55 -9.09
CA ASN A 199 -11.29 8.26 -10.22
C ASN A 199 -12.69 8.87 -9.91
N ALA A 200 -13.31 8.43 -8.80
CA ALA A 200 -14.61 8.92 -8.31
C ALA A 200 -14.60 9.01 -6.79
N PRO A 201 -13.82 9.93 -6.20
CA PRO A 201 -13.60 9.99 -4.75
C PRO A 201 -14.86 10.37 -3.94
N GLN A 202 -15.91 10.83 -4.60
CA GLN A 202 -17.23 11.12 -4.00
C GLN A 202 -18.12 9.88 -3.88
N ASP A 203 -17.76 8.76 -4.54
CA ASP A 203 -18.54 7.53 -4.44
C ASP A 203 -18.40 6.93 -3.02
N PRO A 204 -19.49 6.38 -2.45
CA PRO A 204 -19.46 5.89 -1.07
C PRO A 204 -18.56 4.65 -0.85
N GLY A 205 -18.23 3.93 -1.92
CA GLY A 205 -17.43 2.70 -1.84
C GLY A 205 -18.11 1.57 -1.07
N THR A 206 -17.28 0.60 -0.64
CA THR A 206 -17.74 -0.54 0.17
C THR A 206 -16.96 -0.61 1.48
N MET A 207 -17.68 -0.70 2.59
CA MET A 207 -17.09 -0.96 3.90
C MET A 207 -17.01 -2.47 4.18
N ILE A 208 -15.85 -2.97 4.59
CA ILE A 208 -15.65 -4.36 5.00
C ILE A 208 -15.42 -4.39 6.51
N VAL A 209 -16.24 -5.14 7.23
CA VAL A 209 -16.24 -5.19 8.70
C VAL A 209 -16.25 -6.63 9.21
N GLU A 210 -15.95 -6.81 10.49
CA GLU A 210 -16.01 -8.14 11.11
C GLU A 210 -17.45 -8.65 11.21
N ASN A 211 -18.37 -7.78 11.68
CA ASN A 211 -19.79 -8.08 11.81
C ASN A 211 -20.63 -6.88 11.37
N THR A 212 -21.71 -7.10 10.63
CA THR A 212 -22.64 -6.04 10.20
C THR A 212 -23.41 -5.37 11.36
N CYS A 213 -23.42 -5.97 12.55
CA CYS A 213 -24.00 -5.39 13.76
C CYS A 213 -23.05 -4.43 14.50
N SER A 214 -21.76 -4.41 14.19
CA SER A 214 -20.85 -3.42 14.72
C SER A 214 -21.02 -2.11 13.94
N LYS A 215 -21.78 -1.16 14.53
CA LYS A 215 -21.73 0.23 14.04
C LYS A 215 -20.26 0.65 14.11
N PRO A 216 -19.67 1.21 13.02
CA PRO A 216 -18.37 1.86 13.12
C PRO A 216 -18.48 2.86 14.29
N LYS A 217 -17.49 2.86 15.19
CA LYS A 217 -17.42 3.84 16.27
C LYS A 217 -17.60 5.20 15.63
N SER A 218 -18.58 5.98 16.10
CA SER A 218 -19.09 7.19 15.45
C SER A 218 -17.95 8.05 14.90
N THR A 219 -18.03 8.34 13.61
CA THR A 219 -17.07 9.11 12.84
C THR A 219 -17.16 10.62 13.14
N THR A 220 -16.90 11.01 14.38
CA THR A 220 -16.34 12.32 14.68
C THR A 220 -14.85 12.12 14.81
N PHE A 221 -14.17 12.08 13.67
CA PHE A 221 -12.72 11.92 13.63
C PHE A 221 -12.03 13.12 14.25
N PRO A 222 -11.24 12.93 15.33
CA PRO A 222 -10.01 13.71 15.44
C PRO A 222 -9.14 13.33 14.23
N PRO A 223 -8.09 14.10 13.85
CA PRO A 223 -7.28 13.79 12.68
C PRO A 223 -6.76 12.36 12.83
N ALA A 224 -7.37 11.44 12.10
CA ALA A 224 -7.17 10.02 12.22
C ALA A 224 -5.77 9.67 11.69
N GLN A 225 -5.13 8.69 12.34
CA GLN A 225 -4.07 7.93 11.70
C GLN A 225 -4.70 7.13 10.56
N THR A 226 -4.77 7.72 9.38
CA THR A 226 -5.34 7.10 8.20
C THR A 226 -4.21 6.61 7.33
N ALA A 227 -4.12 5.30 7.11
CA ALA A 227 -3.22 4.73 6.14
C ALA A 227 -3.87 4.79 4.75
N PHE A 228 -3.28 5.56 3.84
CA PHE A 228 -3.69 5.60 2.44
C PHE A 228 -2.77 4.71 1.60
N LYS A 229 -3.38 3.90 0.73
CA LYS A 229 -2.68 3.29 -0.40
C LYS A 229 -2.96 4.14 -1.64
N ILE A 230 -1.92 4.64 -2.25
CA ILE A 230 -1.94 5.23 -3.59
C ILE A 230 -1.35 4.23 -4.57
#